data_ada3ad91c79a02951a7dd3c967c1cc5d
#
_entry.id   ada3ad91c79a02951a7dd3c967c1cc5d
#
_cell.length_a   1.000
_cell.length_b   1.000
_cell.length_c   1.000
_cell.angle_alpha   90.00
_cell.angle_beta   90.00
_cell.angle_gamma   90.00
#
_symmetry.space_group_name_H-M   'P 1'
#
loop_
_entity.id
_entity.type
_entity.pdbx_description
1 polymer ?
#
loop_
_entity_poly.entity_id
_entity_poly.type
_entity_poly.pdbx_seq_one_letter_code
_entity_poly.pdbx_strand_id
1 'polypeptide(L)'
;WNQVDSQVNPDIIQRIMELYGHIDFFHSRFVPLIEGHFSYNKHLALPFDEYCTYLNVVRALGPRMVVPGSAAFRFRDELNFLNQYSFPTTQEQFLRDLKAFCPEVPSAPYFPGDVAHISKDKVNIKKQDSDFVRVLENDSHKIFFKPGYEVPVIKTQTTDPIQYEKEMKVVEDFIESGFME
;
A
#
# COMPACT_ATOMS: atom_id res chain seq x y z
N TRP A 1 9.20 3.41 -13.43
CA TRP A 1 7.81 3.72 -13.10
C TRP A 1 7.51 3.48 -11.63
N ASN A 2 6.87 4.43 -10.97
CA ASN A 2 6.31 4.30 -9.63
C ASN A 2 4.78 4.24 -9.72
N GLN A 3 4.20 3.11 -9.36
CA GLN A 3 2.75 2.88 -9.45
C GLN A 3 1.97 3.65 -8.38
N VAL A 4 2.53 3.83 -7.20
CA VAL A 4 1.89 4.44 -6.03
C VAL A 4 0.49 3.83 -5.79
N ASP A 5 -0.56 4.64 -5.78
CA ASP A 5 -1.94 4.22 -5.55
C ASP A 5 -2.74 3.99 -6.85
N SER A 6 -2.06 4.05 -7.99
CA SER A 6 -2.72 3.88 -9.28
C SER A 6 -3.20 2.45 -9.48
N GLN A 7 -4.46 2.32 -9.89
CA GLN A 7 -4.94 1.07 -10.46
C GLN A 7 -4.50 0.98 -11.91
N VAL A 8 -3.96 -0.18 -12.28
CA VAL A 8 -3.40 -0.40 -13.60
C VAL A 8 -4.15 -1.56 -14.26
N ASN A 9 -4.70 -1.29 -15.41
CA ASN A 9 -5.34 -2.29 -16.25
C ASN A 9 -4.46 -2.64 -17.48
N PRO A 10 -4.78 -3.70 -18.24
CA PRO A 10 -4.00 -4.10 -19.40
C PRO A 10 -3.81 -3.01 -20.46
N ASP A 11 -4.81 -2.18 -20.69
CA ASP A 11 -4.74 -1.11 -21.71
C ASP A 11 -3.72 -0.02 -21.31
N ILE A 12 -3.66 0.31 -20.02
CA ILE A 12 -2.66 1.24 -19.47
C ILE A 12 -1.26 0.64 -19.61
N ILE A 13 -1.09 -0.65 -19.33
CA ILE A 13 0.20 -1.35 -19.49
C ILE A 13 0.64 -1.28 -20.95
N GLN A 14 -0.25 -1.64 -21.87
CA GLN A 14 0.03 -1.59 -23.28
C GLN A 14 0.45 -0.18 -23.72
N ARG A 15 -0.31 0.83 -23.29
CA ARG A 15 -0.01 2.23 -23.63
C ARG A 15 1.32 2.73 -23.08
N ILE A 16 1.69 2.32 -21.89
CA ILE A 16 3.00 2.64 -21.30
C ILE A 16 4.11 1.98 -22.12
N MET A 17 3.97 0.72 -22.47
CA MET A 17 4.96 -0.01 -23.27
C MET A 17 5.12 0.59 -24.68
N GLU A 18 4.02 1.04 -25.30
CA GLU A 18 4.06 1.74 -26.61
C GLU A 18 4.79 3.08 -26.52
N LEU A 19 4.58 3.87 -25.47
CA LEU A 19 5.14 5.22 -25.34
C LEU A 19 6.59 5.23 -24.85
N TYR A 20 6.94 4.36 -23.94
CA TYR A 20 8.21 4.40 -23.20
C TYR A 20 9.08 3.16 -23.43
N GLY A 21 8.53 2.13 -24.07
CA GLY A 21 9.22 0.86 -24.26
C GLY A 21 9.33 0.06 -22.95
N HIS A 22 10.44 -0.65 -22.82
CA HIS A 22 10.70 -1.52 -21.67
C HIS A 22 10.93 -0.72 -20.39
N ILE A 23 10.33 -1.18 -19.29
CA ILE A 23 10.48 -0.55 -17.98
C ILE A 23 11.71 -1.14 -17.26
N ASP A 24 12.67 -0.27 -16.95
CA ASP A 24 13.89 -0.70 -16.25
C ASP A 24 13.65 -0.95 -14.76
N PHE A 25 12.93 -0.05 -14.10
CA PHE A 25 12.70 -0.09 -12.66
C PHE A 25 11.23 0.17 -12.35
N PHE A 26 10.59 -0.79 -11.70
CA PHE A 26 9.19 -0.71 -11.33
C PHE A 26 9.02 -0.74 -9.81
N HIS A 27 8.49 0.34 -9.28
CA HIS A 27 8.08 0.47 -7.89
C HIS A 27 6.62 0.04 -7.79
N SER A 28 6.40 -1.22 -7.45
CA SER A 28 5.11 -1.87 -7.51
C SER A 28 4.31 -1.70 -6.23
N ARG A 29 3.04 -1.41 -6.37
CA ARG A 29 2.08 -1.60 -5.28
C ARG A 29 2.06 -3.07 -4.86
N PHE A 30 1.95 -3.35 -3.57
CA PHE A 30 1.94 -4.71 -3.03
C PHE A 30 0.97 -4.93 -1.87
N VAL A 31 0.42 -3.86 -1.33
CA VAL A 31 -0.53 -3.94 -0.21
C VAL A 31 -1.93 -3.60 -0.72
N PRO A 32 -2.86 -4.56 -0.74
CA PRO A 32 -4.26 -4.26 -0.94
C PRO A 32 -4.81 -3.50 0.28
N LEU A 33 -5.64 -2.49 0.02
CA LEU A 33 -6.17 -1.62 1.06
C LEU A 33 -7.53 -2.14 1.52
N ILE A 34 -7.65 -2.40 2.81
CA ILE A 34 -8.89 -2.90 3.41
C ILE A 34 -9.48 -1.97 4.48
N GLU A 35 -8.94 -0.77 4.63
CA GLU A 35 -9.44 0.23 5.59
C GLU A 35 -10.93 0.53 5.39
N GLY A 36 -11.38 0.58 4.15
CA GLY A 36 -12.80 0.76 3.84
C GLY A 36 -13.66 -0.39 4.38
N HIS A 37 -13.18 -1.62 4.30
CA HIS A 37 -13.89 -2.77 4.87
C HIS A 37 -13.99 -2.66 6.38
N PHE A 38 -12.91 -2.24 7.04
CA PHE A 38 -12.92 -1.99 8.47
C PHE A 38 -13.90 -0.88 8.84
N SER A 39 -13.84 0.27 8.16
CA SER A 39 -14.70 1.44 8.43
C SER A 39 -16.18 1.14 8.25
N TYR A 40 -16.54 0.26 7.33
CA TYR A 40 -17.93 -0.15 7.10
C TYR A 40 -18.31 -1.44 7.83
N ASN A 41 -17.50 -1.89 8.78
CA ASN A 41 -17.73 -3.11 9.58
C ASN A 41 -18.02 -4.34 8.70
N LYS A 42 -17.34 -4.46 7.58
CA LYS A 42 -17.41 -5.61 6.68
C LYS A 42 -16.45 -6.70 7.13
N HIS A 43 -16.74 -7.92 6.72
CA HIS A 43 -15.83 -9.05 6.97
C HIS A 43 -14.44 -8.75 6.40
N LEU A 44 -13.42 -8.90 7.27
CA LEU A 44 -12.03 -8.70 6.91
C LEU A 44 -11.43 -10.01 6.40
N ALA A 45 -11.15 -10.04 5.11
CA ALA A 45 -10.41 -11.12 4.47
C ALA A 45 -9.30 -10.51 3.62
N LEU A 46 -8.28 -11.31 3.28
CA LEU A 46 -7.28 -10.89 2.30
C LEU A 46 -7.99 -10.63 0.95
N PRO A 47 -7.90 -9.43 0.38
CA PRO A 47 -8.44 -9.12 -0.94
C PRO A 47 -7.59 -9.79 -2.01
N PHE A 48 -7.76 -11.10 -2.16
CA PHE A 48 -6.88 -11.95 -2.96
C PHE A 48 -6.88 -11.55 -4.44
N ASP A 49 -8.03 -11.21 -4.99
CA ASP A 49 -8.14 -10.80 -6.40
C ASP A 49 -7.37 -9.50 -6.67
N GLU A 50 -7.47 -8.53 -5.77
CA GLU A 50 -6.71 -7.29 -5.86
C GLU A 50 -5.20 -7.56 -5.74
N TYR A 51 -4.80 -8.40 -4.80
CA TYR A 51 -3.40 -8.79 -4.62
C TYR A 51 -2.85 -9.50 -5.85
N CYS A 52 -3.60 -10.45 -6.43
CA CYS A 52 -3.22 -11.12 -7.66
C CYS A 52 -3.07 -10.15 -8.84
N THR A 53 -3.84 -9.06 -8.86
CA THR A 53 -3.70 -8.03 -9.89
C THR A 53 -2.32 -7.39 -9.85
N TYR A 54 -1.75 -7.14 -8.66
CA TYR A 54 -0.39 -6.58 -8.55
C TYR A 54 0.67 -7.52 -9.11
N LEU A 55 0.58 -8.82 -8.83
CA LEU A 55 1.48 -9.83 -9.40
C LEU A 55 1.34 -9.92 -10.93
N ASN A 56 0.11 -9.86 -11.44
CA ASN A 56 -0.16 -9.86 -12.88
C ASN A 56 0.39 -8.61 -13.59
N VAL A 57 0.33 -7.45 -12.97
CA VAL A 57 0.93 -6.21 -13.50
C VAL A 57 2.44 -6.37 -13.65
N VAL A 58 3.13 -6.90 -12.63
CA VAL A 58 4.56 -7.17 -12.70
C VAL A 58 4.89 -8.13 -13.84
N ARG A 59 4.15 -9.24 -13.97
CA ARG A 59 4.35 -10.21 -15.05
C ARG A 59 4.13 -9.60 -16.42
N ALA A 60 3.09 -8.79 -16.59
CA ALA A 60 2.75 -8.17 -17.88
C ALA A 60 3.78 -7.10 -18.29
N LEU A 61 4.32 -6.35 -17.35
CA LEU A 61 5.36 -5.34 -17.60
C LEU A 61 6.74 -5.96 -17.85
N GLY A 62 7.07 -7.07 -17.18
CA GLY A 62 8.38 -7.71 -17.24
C GLY A 62 9.55 -6.75 -16.97
N PRO A 63 9.55 -5.94 -15.90
CA PRO A 63 10.58 -4.94 -15.68
C PRO A 63 11.94 -5.59 -15.40
N ARG A 64 13.03 -4.86 -15.64
CA ARG A 64 14.39 -5.35 -15.28
C ARG A 64 14.59 -5.49 -13.78
N MET A 65 13.85 -4.72 -12.99
CA MET A 65 13.83 -4.81 -11.54
C MET A 65 12.47 -4.36 -11.01
N VAL A 66 11.87 -5.15 -10.15
CA VAL A 66 10.71 -4.74 -9.37
C VAL A 66 11.07 -4.64 -7.89
N VAL A 67 10.54 -3.62 -7.25
CA VAL A 67 10.66 -3.42 -5.81
C VAL A 67 9.28 -3.13 -5.22
N PRO A 68 9.00 -3.59 -3.98
CA PRO A 68 7.79 -3.23 -3.27
C PRO A 68 7.78 -1.73 -2.97
N GLY A 69 6.69 -1.08 -3.29
CA GLY A 69 6.50 0.34 -3.07
C GLY A 69 5.10 0.69 -2.64
N SER A 70 4.87 1.96 -2.34
CA SER A 70 3.58 2.43 -1.80
C SER A 70 3.15 1.61 -0.59
N ALA A 71 4.14 1.28 0.23
CA ALA A 71 3.87 0.60 1.47
C ALA A 71 3.14 1.56 2.38
N ALA A 72 2.15 1.05 2.94
CA ALA A 72 1.34 1.65 3.94
C ALA A 72 2.17 2.27 5.09
N PHE A 73 1.59 3.20 5.72
CA PHE A 73 1.98 3.65 7.05
C PHE A 73 1.73 2.54 8.09
N ARG A 74 2.10 2.81 9.33
CA ARG A 74 1.74 1.99 10.50
C ARG A 74 1.11 2.88 11.55
N PHE A 75 -0.01 2.44 12.07
CA PHE A 75 -0.60 3.04 13.25
C PHE A 75 0.30 2.79 14.45
N ARG A 76 0.40 3.74 15.36
CA ARG A 76 1.24 3.69 16.55
C ARG A 76 0.41 3.89 17.81
N ASP A 77 1.06 3.65 18.92
CA ASP A 77 0.54 3.86 20.25
C ASP A 77 -0.85 3.19 20.45
N GLU A 78 -1.81 3.87 20.93
CA GLU A 78 -3.17 3.38 21.16
C GLU A 78 -3.92 2.91 19.91
N LEU A 79 -3.53 3.39 18.72
CA LEU A 79 -4.12 2.97 17.44
C LEU A 79 -3.40 1.78 16.80
N ASN A 80 -2.37 1.26 17.44
CA ASN A 80 -1.54 0.18 16.93
C ASN A 80 -2.36 -1.08 16.54
N PHE A 81 -3.45 -1.36 17.25
CA PHE A 81 -4.34 -2.49 16.96
C PHE A 81 -4.95 -2.44 15.55
N LEU A 82 -5.06 -1.25 14.93
CA LEU A 82 -5.59 -1.09 13.57
C LEU A 82 -4.71 -1.73 12.50
N ASN A 83 -3.42 -1.91 12.77
CA ASN A 83 -2.50 -2.51 11.80
C ASN A 83 -2.92 -3.94 11.40
N GLN A 84 -3.54 -4.70 12.32
CA GLN A 84 -4.02 -6.05 12.03
C GLN A 84 -5.22 -6.09 11.07
N TYR A 85 -5.87 -4.94 10.84
CA TYR A 85 -7.06 -4.81 10.00
C TYR A 85 -6.82 -4.04 8.71
N SER A 86 -5.64 -3.43 8.54
CA SER A 86 -5.40 -2.49 7.46
C SER A 86 -4.42 -2.99 6.40
N PHE A 87 -3.39 -3.74 6.80
CA PHE A 87 -2.26 -4.05 5.91
C PHE A 87 -1.98 -5.55 5.84
N PRO A 88 -2.69 -6.27 4.96
CA PRO A 88 -2.67 -7.73 4.97
C PRO A 88 -1.41 -8.37 4.37
N THR A 89 -0.56 -7.60 3.70
CA THR A 89 0.62 -8.11 3.00
C THR A 89 1.90 -7.42 3.45
N THR A 90 2.99 -8.16 3.62
CA THR A 90 4.33 -7.62 3.89
C THR A 90 5.19 -7.60 2.63
N GLN A 91 6.30 -6.83 2.64
CA GLN A 91 7.28 -6.85 1.56
C GLN A 91 7.83 -8.26 1.32
N GLU A 92 8.16 -8.97 2.41
CA GLU A 92 8.72 -10.32 2.34
C GLU A 92 7.74 -11.31 1.71
N GLN A 93 6.45 -11.20 2.04
CA GLN A 93 5.41 -12.00 1.42
C GLN A 93 5.35 -11.73 -0.07
N PHE A 94 5.24 -10.47 -0.46
CA PHE A 94 5.15 -10.07 -1.86
C PHE A 94 6.36 -10.54 -2.68
N LEU A 95 7.57 -10.38 -2.15
CA LEU A 95 8.79 -10.84 -2.83
C LEU A 95 8.86 -12.37 -2.98
N ARG A 96 8.38 -13.13 -1.98
CA ARG A 96 8.27 -14.60 -2.11
C ARG A 96 7.29 -14.99 -3.19
N ASP A 97 6.13 -14.34 -3.21
CA ASP A 97 5.07 -14.64 -4.16
C ASP A 97 5.48 -14.26 -5.58
N LEU A 98 6.16 -13.11 -5.76
CA LEU A 98 6.76 -12.74 -7.03
C LEU A 98 7.76 -13.77 -7.54
N LYS A 99 8.65 -14.23 -6.65
CA LYS A 99 9.65 -15.26 -7.02
C LYS A 99 9.01 -16.57 -7.46
N ALA A 100 7.86 -16.91 -6.89
CA ALA A 100 7.10 -18.11 -7.28
C ALA A 100 6.31 -17.89 -8.56
N PHE A 101 5.73 -16.71 -8.76
CA PHE A 101 4.79 -16.39 -9.84
C PHE A 101 5.47 -15.87 -11.11
N CYS A 102 6.55 -15.09 -10.97
CA CYS A 102 7.33 -14.49 -12.06
C CYS A 102 8.84 -14.69 -11.79
N PRO A 103 9.35 -15.91 -11.79
CA PRO A 103 10.76 -16.20 -11.42
C PRO A 103 11.77 -15.51 -12.34
N GLU A 104 11.35 -15.15 -13.56
CA GLU A 104 12.15 -14.47 -14.57
C GLU A 104 12.33 -12.96 -14.29
N VAL A 105 11.48 -12.36 -13.44
CA VAL A 105 11.54 -10.94 -13.10
C VAL A 105 12.40 -10.73 -11.84
N PRO A 106 13.55 -10.06 -11.95
CA PRO A 106 14.35 -9.73 -10.79
C PRO A 106 13.59 -8.86 -9.79
N SER A 107 13.65 -9.22 -8.53
CA SER A 107 13.00 -8.48 -7.46
C SER A 107 13.90 -8.34 -6.24
N ALA A 108 13.76 -7.23 -5.51
CA ALA A 108 14.55 -6.97 -4.32
C ALA A 108 13.77 -6.14 -3.29
N PRO A 109 14.09 -6.27 -1.99
CA PRO A 109 13.58 -5.36 -0.98
C PRO A 109 14.15 -3.96 -1.19
N TYR A 110 13.31 -2.95 -0.92
CA TYR A 110 13.67 -1.55 -1.10
C TYR A 110 13.18 -0.72 0.08
N PHE A 111 14.10 -0.05 0.74
CA PHE A 111 13.82 0.69 1.96
C PHE A 111 14.18 2.17 1.80
N PRO A 112 13.61 3.06 2.61
CA PRO A 112 14.04 4.46 2.64
C PRO A 112 15.55 4.59 2.85
N GLY A 113 16.21 5.35 1.97
CA GLY A 113 17.67 5.50 1.94
C GLY A 113 18.36 4.65 0.87
N ASP A 114 17.77 3.53 0.45
CA ASP A 114 18.31 2.70 -0.63
C ASP A 114 18.36 3.45 -1.96
N VAL A 115 19.40 3.21 -2.74
CA VAL A 115 19.62 3.86 -4.04
C VAL A 115 19.60 2.83 -5.15
N ALA A 116 18.71 3.04 -6.13
CA ALA A 116 18.69 2.25 -7.35
C ALA A 116 19.59 2.89 -8.43
N HIS A 117 20.61 2.16 -8.85
CA HIS A 117 21.48 2.54 -9.97
C HIS A 117 21.01 1.84 -11.24
N ILE A 118 20.48 2.62 -12.16
CA ILE A 118 19.97 2.13 -13.44
C ILE A 118 21.02 2.40 -14.51
N SER A 119 21.47 1.36 -15.19
CA SER A 119 22.38 1.44 -16.34
C SER A 119 21.74 0.78 -17.56
N LYS A 120 22.39 0.90 -18.72
CA LYS A 120 21.89 0.29 -19.95
C LYS A 120 21.64 -1.23 -19.81
N ASP A 121 22.47 -1.91 -19.04
CA ASP A 121 22.47 -3.40 -18.98
C ASP A 121 21.87 -3.96 -17.71
N LYS A 122 21.82 -3.17 -16.63
CA LYS A 122 21.36 -3.68 -15.32
C LYS A 122 20.84 -2.61 -14.39
N VAL A 123 20.04 -3.07 -13.43
CA VAL A 123 19.61 -2.29 -12.27
C VAL A 123 20.23 -2.92 -11.02
N ASN A 124 20.88 -2.10 -10.20
CA ASN A 124 21.45 -2.53 -8.93
C ASN A 124 20.87 -1.68 -7.80
N ILE A 125 20.55 -2.31 -6.68
CA ILE A 125 20.14 -1.61 -5.47
C ILE A 125 21.32 -1.58 -4.51
N LYS A 126 21.74 -0.38 -4.14
CA LYS A 126 22.72 -0.13 -3.09
C LYS A 126 21.98 0.16 -1.80
N LYS A 127 22.21 -0.66 -0.79
CA LYS A 127 21.73 -0.42 0.56
C LYS A 127 22.46 0.77 1.15
N GLN A 128 21.70 1.69 1.70
CA GLN A 128 22.22 2.89 2.31
C GLN A 128 21.30 3.36 3.43
N ASP A 129 21.89 3.72 4.56
CA ASP A 129 21.14 4.35 5.64
C ASP A 129 20.67 5.75 5.20
N SER A 130 19.51 6.13 5.69
CA SER A 130 18.95 7.44 5.42
C SER A 130 19.15 8.36 6.61
N ASP A 131 19.69 9.54 6.36
CA ASP A 131 19.80 10.60 7.37
C ASP A 131 18.42 11.16 7.80
N PHE A 132 17.40 10.93 6.99
CA PHE A 132 16.04 11.43 7.21
C PHE A 132 15.07 10.42 7.83
N VAL A 133 15.47 9.14 7.88
CA VAL A 133 14.61 8.07 8.36
C VAL A 133 15.25 7.38 9.54
N ARG A 134 14.55 7.38 10.66
CA ARG A 134 14.97 6.65 11.84
C ARG A 134 14.30 5.28 11.88
N VAL A 135 15.09 4.23 11.91
CA VAL A 135 14.60 2.87 12.19
C VAL A 135 14.19 2.79 13.66
N LEU A 136 12.97 2.31 13.90
CA LEU A 136 12.47 2.12 15.26
C LEU A 136 12.94 0.73 15.77
N GLU A 137 13.56 0.71 16.92
CA GLU A 137 13.99 -0.52 17.58
C GLU A 137 12.81 -1.33 18.14
N ASN A 138 11.73 -0.64 18.51
CA ASN A 138 10.55 -1.25 19.08
C ASN A 138 9.57 -1.68 17.97
N ASP A 139 9.25 -2.97 17.95
CA ASP A 139 8.35 -3.60 16.99
C ASP A 139 6.86 -3.59 17.39
N SER A 140 6.50 -2.92 18.49
CA SER A 140 5.11 -2.86 18.95
C SER A 140 4.12 -2.30 17.92
N HIS A 141 4.62 -1.47 16.99
CA HIS A 141 3.84 -0.93 15.87
C HIS A 141 3.66 -1.94 14.72
N LYS A 142 4.34 -3.08 14.75
CA LYS A 142 4.29 -4.12 13.72
C LYS A 142 3.27 -5.20 14.07
N ILE A 143 2.02 -4.82 14.25
CA ILE A 143 0.95 -5.81 14.38
C ILE A 143 0.61 -6.31 12.98
N PHE A 144 0.63 -7.64 12.83
CA PHE A 144 0.35 -8.27 11.55
C PHE A 144 -1.14 -8.50 11.35
N PHE A 145 -1.55 -8.48 10.10
CA PHE A 145 -2.91 -8.81 9.71
C PHE A 145 -3.33 -10.20 10.20
N LYS A 146 -4.54 -10.28 10.76
CA LYS A 146 -5.17 -11.53 11.21
C LYS A 146 -6.55 -11.64 10.58
N PRO A 147 -6.72 -12.45 9.55
CA PRO A 147 -8.03 -12.68 8.96
C PRO A 147 -8.98 -13.34 9.95
N GLY A 148 -10.25 -12.98 9.89
CA GLY A 148 -11.30 -13.59 10.70
C GLY A 148 -11.34 -13.14 12.15
N TYR A 149 -10.61 -12.10 12.55
CA TYR A 149 -10.71 -11.52 13.89
C TYR A 149 -11.95 -10.64 14.00
N GLU A 150 -12.69 -10.79 15.09
CA GLU A 150 -13.78 -9.85 15.39
C GLU A 150 -13.20 -8.46 15.66
N VAL A 151 -13.68 -7.50 14.92
CA VAL A 151 -13.29 -6.10 15.12
C VAL A 151 -13.86 -5.65 16.46
N PRO A 152 -13.02 -5.18 17.39
CA PRO A 152 -13.54 -4.63 18.64
C PRO A 152 -14.46 -3.45 18.32
N VAL A 153 -15.65 -3.46 18.89
CA VAL A 153 -16.54 -2.31 18.80
C VAL A 153 -15.82 -1.13 19.46
N ILE A 154 -15.29 -0.25 18.66
CA ILE A 154 -14.79 1.03 19.16
C ILE A 154 -16.04 1.77 19.64
N LYS A 155 -16.22 1.81 20.95
CA LYS A 155 -17.16 2.74 21.54
C LYS A 155 -16.59 4.13 21.23
N THR A 156 -17.02 4.72 20.13
CA THR A 156 -16.91 6.17 20.01
C THR A 156 -17.50 6.72 21.32
N GLN A 157 -16.69 7.42 22.08
CA GLN A 157 -17.24 8.18 23.19
C GLN A 157 -18.36 9.00 22.55
N THR A 158 -19.58 8.70 22.97
CA THR A 158 -20.74 9.43 22.50
C THR A 158 -20.49 10.86 22.89
N THR A 159 -20.02 11.64 21.96
CA THR A 159 -20.05 13.08 22.04
C THR A 159 -21.47 13.46 22.39
N ASP A 160 -21.62 14.41 23.30
CA ASP A 160 -22.89 15.02 23.61
C ASP A 160 -23.70 15.16 22.31
N PRO A 161 -24.94 14.64 22.21
CA PRO A 161 -25.74 14.74 21.00
C PRO A 161 -25.81 16.16 20.42
N ILE A 162 -25.79 17.17 21.29
CA ILE A 162 -25.75 18.59 20.90
C ILE A 162 -24.42 18.95 20.18
N GLN A 163 -23.32 18.36 20.59
CA GLN A 163 -22.03 18.59 19.94
C GLN A 163 -21.97 17.87 18.59
N TYR A 164 -22.51 16.66 18.50
CA TYR A 164 -22.62 15.92 17.24
C TYR A 164 -23.45 16.67 16.20
N GLU A 165 -24.61 17.21 16.59
CA GLU A 165 -25.44 18.01 15.68
C GLU A 165 -24.72 19.27 15.18
N LYS A 166 -23.94 19.93 16.03
CA LYS A 166 -23.11 21.09 15.64
C LYS A 166 -22.00 20.71 14.67
N GLU A 167 -21.34 19.61 14.92
CA GLU A 167 -20.27 19.11 14.05
C GLU A 167 -20.82 18.65 12.70
N MET A 168 -21.97 17.96 12.69
CA MET A 168 -22.66 17.59 11.45
C MET A 168 -23.08 18.82 10.63
N LYS A 169 -23.57 19.85 11.29
CA LYS A 169 -23.93 21.09 10.60
C LYS A 169 -22.72 21.77 9.96
N VAL A 170 -21.57 21.77 10.60
CA VAL A 170 -20.32 22.29 10.01
C VAL A 170 -19.92 21.49 8.76
N VAL A 171 -20.09 20.16 8.78
CA VAL A 171 -19.82 19.30 7.62
C VAL A 171 -20.81 19.57 6.49
N GLU A 172 -22.10 19.71 6.81
CA GLU A 172 -23.15 20.06 5.83
C GLU A 172 -22.89 21.43 5.19
N ASP A 173 -22.62 22.45 6.00
CA ASP A 173 -22.28 23.80 5.53
C ASP A 173 -21.01 23.80 4.65
N PHE A 174 -20.02 22.97 4.98
CA PHE A 174 -18.80 22.80 4.17
C PHE A 174 -19.10 22.14 2.82
N ILE A 175 -19.91 21.08 2.81
CA ILE A 175 -20.32 20.40 1.58
C ILE A 175 -21.12 21.34 0.70
N GLU A 176 -22.07 22.09 1.26
CA GLU A 176 -22.88 23.04 0.51
C GLU A 176 -22.07 24.22 -0.04
N SER A 177 -21.09 24.72 0.73
CA SER A 177 -20.25 25.84 0.28
C SER A 177 -19.15 25.45 -0.71
N GLY A 178 -18.65 24.22 -0.65
CA GLY A 178 -17.52 23.74 -1.46
C GLY A 178 -17.89 23.18 -2.83
N PHE A 179 -19.17 22.94 -3.11
CA PHE A 179 -19.65 22.42 -4.40
C PHE A 179 -20.36 23.46 -5.28
N MET A 180 -20.38 24.73 -4.88
CA MET A 180 -21.05 25.81 -5.61
C MET A 180 -20.08 26.80 -6.29
N GLU A 181 -18.79 26.48 -6.35
CA GLU A 181 -17.81 27.13 -7.23
C GLU A 181 -17.32 26.12 -8.29
#